data_2b7b194af932476f3d52a407e4ef7f9b
#
_entry.id   2b7b194af932476f3d52a407e4ef7f9b
#
_cell.length_a   1.000
_cell.length_b   1.000
_cell.length_c   1.000
_cell.angle_alpha   90.00
_cell.angle_beta   90.00
_cell.angle_gamma   90.00
#
_symmetry.space_group_name_H-M   'P 1'
#
loop_
_entity.id
_entity.type
_entity.pdbx_description
1 polymer ?
#
loop_
_entity_poly.entity_id
_entity_poly.type
_entity_poly.pdbx_seq_one_letter_code
_entity_poly.pdbx_strand_id
1 'polypeptide(L)'
;MKRLIPLAVATLAAGLLAVPAHAAVTHRILFDNTKAETAGNADWIVGTSQPDPTGQNSAPQKETDWTGALSAWGVALQKTGQYSLKTLPSGNTITYGTSNALDLKNFDEFVLPEPNVVLSAAEKTAIMKFVQNGGGLFLISDHTGSDRNNDGWDSPKIINDLLTNNGVDNTDPFGFSVDLKNVASDHPVAITDSSNPVLNGSFGAVKKSLIANGTTFTLKPADNPAVKGLAYLSTSSPGNTNAFFVTSTFGSGRVAIWGDSSTIDDGTGQSGNTLYNGWTDPTADNAALGLNATAWLAGSGTTTPPPTGCTAGQLLANPGFESGTTGWTVSSSVIGQHGTDAPARTGTWSAWLDGYGTAHTDTLSQTVTLPTGCSSYTFSFWLDITTAETGTTAYDKLTVKAGSTTLATYSNVNAAGGYQQRSFSLSAFAGQSVTLAFSGVEGSQLQTSFIVDDTALNVS
;
A
#
# COMPACT_ATOMS: atom_id res chain seq x y z
N MET A 1 23.10 69.17 -20.42
CA MET A 1 21.76 68.62 -20.57
C MET A 1 21.82 67.14 -20.26
N LYS A 2 21.37 66.79 -19.08
CA LYS A 2 21.32 65.35 -18.65
C LYS A 2 19.91 64.81 -18.95
N ARG A 3 19.81 63.82 -19.79
CA ARG A 3 18.55 63.09 -20.06
C ARG A 3 18.25 62.06 -18.91
N LEU A 4 17.11 62.23 -18.25
CA LEU A 4 16.55 61.31 -17.31
C LEU A 4 15.82 60.23 -18.10
N ILE A 5 16.13 58.96 -17.77
CA ILE A 5 15.41 57.78 -18.27
C ILE A 5 14.41 57.38 -17.19
N PRO A 6 13.13 57.21 -17.49
CA PRO A 6 12.17 56.71 -16.50
C PRO A 6 12.32 55.22 -16.28
N LEU A 7 12.42 54.84 -15.01
CA LEU A 7 12.45 53.45 -14.53
C LEU A 7 11.00 52.90 -14.53
N ALA A 8 10.70 51.99 -15.41
CA ALA A 8 9.44 51.24 -15.38
C ALA A 8 9.52 50.14 -14.33
N VAL A 9 8.71 50.26 -13.29
CA VAL A 9 8.53 49.20 -12.30
C VAL A 9 7.53 48.19 -12.88
N ALA A 10 8.02 47.01 -13.27
CA ALA A 10 7.18 45.89 -13.64
C ALA A 10 6.82 45.11 -12.35
N THR A 11 5.57 45.22 -11.92
CA THR A 11 5.01 44.37 -10.88
C THR A 11 4.78 42.97 -11.45
N LEU A 12 5.62 42.01 -11.03
CA LEU A 12 5.44 40.59 -11.31
C LEU A 12 4.35 40.07 -10.37
N ALA A 13 3.15 39.83 -10.86
CA ALA A 13 2.13 39.09 -10.15
C ALA A 13 2.51 37.62 -10.17
N ALA A 14 3.03 37.11 -9.05
CA ALA A 14 3.24 35.69 -8.84
C ALA A 14 1.89 35.01 -8.65
N GLY A 15 1.33 34.45 -9.73
CA GLY A 15 0.22 33.53 -9.67
C GLY A 15 0.68 32.25 -8.99
N LEU A 16 0.26 32.01 -7.77
CA LEU A 16 0.35 30.69 -7.12
C LEU A 16 -0.54 29.74 -7.91
N LEU A 17 0.06 28.97 -8.84
CA LEU A 17 -0.56 27.78 -9.37
C LEU A 17 -0.54 26.74 -8.25
N ALA A 18 -1.70 26.49 -7.66
CA ALA A 18 -1.90 25.33 -6.78
C ALA A 18 -1.62 24.07 -7.60
N VAL A 19 -0.46 23.47 -7.39
CA VAL A 19 -0.15 22.13 -7.92
C VAL A 19 -1.05 21.15 -7.17
N PRO A 20 -1.91 20.38 -7.85
CA PRO A 20 -2.67 19.35 -7.16
C PRO A 20 -1.67 18.34 -6.57
N ALA A 21 -1.69 18.19 -5.25
CA ALA A 21 -1.00 17.13 -4.55
C ALA A 21 -1.60 15.82 -5.05
N HIS A 22 -0.89 15.10 -5.94
CA HIS A 22 -1.33 13.79 -6.41
C HIS A 22 -0.72 12.68 -5.59
N ALA A 23 -1.64 11.92 -5.14
CA ALA A 23 -1.65 10.79 -4.25
C ALA A 23 -0.51 9.79 -4.46
N ALA A 24 0.08 9.43 -3.35
CA ALA A 24 0.83 8.21 -3.14
C ALA A 24 0.04 6.97 -3.55
N VAL A 25 0.71 5.82 -3.66
CA VAL A 25 0.09 4.51 -3.88
C VAL A 25 -1.11 4.35 -3.00
N THR A 26 -2.22 4.12 -3.65
CA THR A 26 -3.47 3.93 -2.96
C THR A 26 -3.62 2.47 -2.65
N HIS A 27 -3.45 2.09 -1.39
CA HIS A 27 -3.83 0.76 -0.91
C HIS A 27 -5.35 0.60 -1.06
N ARG A 28 -5.76 -0.53 -1.59
CA ARG A 28 -7.17 -0.81 -1.89
C ARG A 28 -7.74 -1.70 -0.80
N ILE A 29 -8.72 -1.20 -0.08
CA ILE A 29 -9.35 -1.91 1.02
C ILE A 29 -10.80 -2.20 0.68
N LEU A 30 -11.22 -3.45 0.87
CA LEU A 30 -12.60 -3.89 0.73
C LEU A 30 -13.17 -4.20 2.11
N PHE A 31 -14.21 -3.46 2.49
CA PHE A 31 -15.01 -3.76 3.69
C PHE A 31 -16.19 -4.64 3.32
N ASP A 32 -16.40 -5.72 4.05
CA ASP A 32 -17.54 -6.61 3.83
C ASP A 32 -18.83 -6.03 4.41
N ASN A 33 -19.92 -6.11 3.64
CA ASN A 33 -21.29 -5.90 4.09
C ASN A 33 -22.21 -7.06 3.66
N THR A 34 -21.63 -8.22 3.32
CA THR A 34 -22.40 -9.40 2.93
C THR A 34 -22.68 -10.34 4.09
N LYS A 35 -21.82 -10.28 5.13
CA LYS A 35 -21.84 -11.15 6.31
C LYS A 35 -22.04 -10.38 7.61
N ALA A 36 -22.06 -9.05 7.53
CA ALA A 36 -22.25 -8.20 8.68
C ALA A 36 -23.57 -8.44 9.40
N GLU A 37 -23.66 -7.99 10.60
CA GLU A 37 -24.87 -8.04 11.42
C GLU A 37 -26.05 -7.42 10.69
N THR A 38 -27.12 -8.18 10.54
CA THR A 38 -28.34 -7.75 9.83
C THR A 38 -29.51 -7.43 10.74
N ALA A 39 -29.38 -7.72 12.05
CA ALA A 39 -30.38 -7.48 13.06
C ALA A 39 -29.78 -6.69 14.23
N GLY A 40 -30.53 -5.76 14.75
CA GLY A 40 -30.07 -4.91 15.86
C GLY A 40 -29.69 -3.52 15.40
N ASN A 41 -28.71 -2.92 16.05
CA ASN A 41 -28.39 -1.51 15.91
C ASN A 41 -27.09 -1.25 15.11
N ALA A 42 -26.46 -2.29 14.59
CA ALA A 42 -25.19 -2.17 13.92
C ALA A 42 -25.34 -2.02 12.41
N ASP A 43 -24.85 -0.94 11.88
CA ASP A 43 -24.61 -0.73 10.45
C ASP A 43 -23.09 -0.82 10.21
N TRP A 44 -22.55 -2.04 10.15
CA TRP A 44 -21.12 -2.30 9.98
C TRP A 44 -20.62 -1.92 8.58
N ILE A 45 -20.84 -0.66 8.21
CA ILE A 45 -20.45 -0.06 6.94
C ILE A 45 -19.63 1.21 7.18
N VAL A 46 -18.79 1.54 6.22
CA VAL A 46 -18.01 2.79 6.25
C VAL A 46 -18.81 3.99 5.71
N GLY A 47 -19.87 3.71 4.94
CA GLY A 47 -20.74 4.75 4.37
C GLY A 47 -21.94 4.13 3.65
N THR A 48 -23.03 4.90 3.57
CA THR A 48 -24.28 4.47 2.92
C THR A 48 -24.19 4.42 1.40
N SER A 49 -23.23 5.12 0.79
CA SER A 49 -22.94 5.00 -0.64
C SER A 49 -22.09 3.76 -0.90
N GLN A 50 -22.65 2.76 -1.57
CA GLN A 50 -21.97 1.50 -1.85
C GLN A 50 -22.00 1.19 -3.35
N PRO A 51 -20.95 0.60 -3.92
CA PRO A 51 -19.71 0.13 -3.28
C PRO A 51 -18.70 1.25 -2.97
N ASP A 52 -18.98 2.51 -3.31
CA ASP A 52 -18.05 3.62 -3.17
C ASP A 52 -18.51 4.60 -2.09
N PRO A 53 -17.87 4.63 -0.90
CA PRO A 53 -18.24 5.55 0.16
C PRO A 53 -17.99 7.02 -0.21
N THR A 54 -17.09 7.32 -1.17
CA THR A 54 -16.85 8.68 -1.65
C THR A 54 -18.06 9.28 -2.39
N GLY A 55 -19.03 8.44 -2.79
CA GLY A 55 -20.30 8.91 -3.33
C GLY A 55 -21.14 9.67 -2.31
N GLN A 56 -20.95 9.45 -1.01
CA GLN A 56 -21.60 10.18 0.07
C GLN A 56 -20.96 11.56 0.28
N ASN A 57 -19.62 11.59 0.36
CA ASN A 57 -18.78 12.79 0.36
C ASN A 57 -17.40 12.41 -0.20
N SER A 58 -17.00 13.06 -1.29
CA SER A 58 -15.75 12.73 -1.99
C SER A 58 -14.49 13.23 -1.28
N ALA A 59 -14.63 14.15 -0.34
CA ALA A 59 -13.51 14.73 0.42
C ALA A 59 -13.88 14.89 1.90
N PRO A 60 -14.16 13.79 2.63
CA PRO A 60 -14.63 13.83 4.00
C PRO A 60 -13.57 14.42 4.92
N GLN A 61 -14.01 15.25 5.86
CA GLN A 61 -13.16 15.89 6.85
C GLN A 61 -13.52 15.49 8.28
N LYS A 62 -14.77 15.12 8.52
CA LYS A 62 -15.33 14.74 9.82
C LYS A 62 -15.90 13.32 9.72
N GLU A 63 -15.91 12.61 10.81
CA GLU A 63 -16.48 11.26 10.92
C GLU A 63 -17.94 11.23 10.42
N THR A 64 -18.72 12.28 10.69
CA THR A 64 -20.10 12.43 10.27
C THR A 64 -20.28 12.81 8.78
N ASP A 65 -19.23 12.96 8.02
CA ASP A 65 -19.30 13.20 6.58
C ASP A 65 -19.65 11.92 5.79
N TRP A 66 -19.43 10.77 6.41
CA TRP A 66 -19.99 9.48 6.03
C TRP A 66 -20.84 8.92 7.16
N THR A 67 -21.76 8.02 6.86
CA THR A 67 -22.70 7.43 7.83
C THR A 67 -22.57 5.92 7.85
N GLY A 68 -22.24 5.36 8.98
CA GLY A 68 -22.08 3.95 9.27
C GLY A 68 -21.18 3.76 10.49
N ALA A 69 -21.32 2.65 11.21
CA ALA A 69 -20.57 2.39 12.43
C ALA A 69 -19.03 2.38 12.22
N LEU A 70 -18.56 2.19 10.99
CA LEU A 70 -17.15 2.22 10.60
C LEU A 70 -16.76 3.53 9.90
N SER A 71 -17.62 4.56 9.93
CA SER A 71 -17.38 5.78 9.16
C SER A 71 -16.14 6.54 9.63
N ALA A 72 -15.88 6.60 10.92
CA ALA A 72 -14.68 7.22 11.48
C ALA A 72 -13.39 6.54 11.00
N TRP A 73 -13.37 5.22 10.97
CA TRP A 73 -12.26 4.44 10.42
C TRP A 73 -12.05 4.74 8.93
N GLY A 74 -13.14 4.66 8.13
CA GLY A 74 -13.09 4.96 6.72
C GLY A 74 -12.62 6.38 6.43
N VAL A 75 -13.18 7.38 7.11
CA VAL A 75 -12.78 8.79 6.95
C VAL A 75 -11.32 9.03 7.34
N ALA A 76 -10.86 8.42 8.43
CA ALA A 76 -9.46 8.54 8.86
C ALA A 76 -8.50 8.00 7.78
N LEU A 77 -8.81 6.87 7.15
CA LEU A 77 -8.03 6.31 6.05
C LEU A 77 -8.11 7.20 4.79
N GLN A 78 -9.31 7.61 4.39
CA GLN A 78 -9.54 8.44 3.20
C GLN A 78 -8.78 9.76 3.27
N LYS A 79 -8.74 10.40 4.43
CA LYS A 79 -8.03 11.68 4.67
C LYS A 79 -6.52 11.60 4.46
N THR A 80 -5.92 10.42 4.58
CA THR A 80 -4.48 10.24 4.30
C THR A 80 -4.16 10.38 2.82
N GLY A 81 -5.13 10.18 1.92
CA GLY A 81 -4.91 10.08 0.49
C GLY A 81 -4.16 8.82 0.04
N GLN A 82 -3.87 7.91 0.96
CA GLN A 82 -3.09 6.68 0.70
C GLN A 82 -3.97 5.43 0.51
N TYR A 83 -5.27 5.55 0.76
CA TYR A 83 -6.20 4.42 0.73
C TYR A 83 -7.38 4.70 -0.20
N SER A 84 -7.78 3.69 -0.96
CA SER A 84 -9.01 3.64 -1.75
C SER A 84 -9.93 2.60 -1.13
N LEU A 85 -11.08 3.03 -0.69
CA LEU A 85 -12.01 2.19 0.07
C LEU A 85 -13.17 1.77 -0.82
N LYS A 86 -13.58 0.51 -0.68
CA LYS A 86 -14.81 -0.02 -1.26
C LYS A 86 -15.54 -0.86 -0.22
N THR A 87 -16.84 -0.95 -0.38
CA THR A 87 -17.69 -1.88 0.36
C THR A 87 -18.15 -2.98 -0.59
N LEU A 88 -18.09 -4.25 -0.17
CA LEU A 88 -18.79 -5.35 -0.83
C LEU A 88 -20.24 -5.34 -0.36
N PRO A 89 -21.21 -4.88 -1.17
CA PRO A 89 -22.57 -4.66 -0.70
C PRO A 89 -23.29 -5.96 -0.35
N SER A 90 -24.26 -5.88 0.53
CA SER A 90 -25.17 -6.99 0.86
C SER A 90 -25.72 -7.65 -0.42
N GLY A 91 -25.90 -8.98 -0.38
CA GLY A 91 -26.36 -9.78 -1.52
C GLY A 91 -25.27 -10.15 -2.53
N ASN A 92 -24.05 -9.68 -2.38
CA ASN A 92 -22.90 -10.13 -3.16
C ASN A 92 -22.25 -11.36 -2.51
N THR A 93 -21.32 -11.97 -3.25
CA THR A 93 -20.53 -13.14 -2.81
C THR A 93 -19.07 -12.77 -2.73
N ILE A 94 -18.39 -13.21 -1.68
CA ILE A 94 -16.94 -13.06 -1.54
C ILE A 94 -16.25 -14.00 -2.54
N THR A 95 -15.44 -13.44 -3.45
CA THR A 95 -14.76 -14.21 -4.51
C THR A 95 -13.28 -13.89 -4.59
N TYR A 96 -12.48 -14.82 -5.14
CA TYR A 96 -11.07 -14.62 -5.42
C TYR A 96 -10.67 -15.26 -6.75
N GLY A 97 -10.09 -14.46 -7.64
CA GLY A 97 -9.59 -14.89 -8.95
C GLY A 97 -10.64 -14.81 -10.07
N THR A 98 -11.80 -14.16 -9.82
CA THR A 98 -12.85 -13.95 -10.83
C THR A 98 -12.67 -12.62 -11.56
N SER A 99 -13.57 -12.33 -12.53
CA SER A 99 -13.60 -11.04 -13.24
C SER A 99 -14.44 -9.97 -12.54
N ASN A 100 -14.99 -10.25 -11.35
CA ASN A 100 -15.78 -9.27 -10.60
C ASN A 100 -14.88 -8.08 -10.21
N ALA A 101 -15.41 -6.87 -10.31
CA ALA A 101 -14.69 -5.66 -9.91
C ALA A 101 -14.39 -5.61 -8.40
N LEU A 102 -15.26 -6.23 -7.59
CA LEU A 102 -15.11 -6.37 -6.12
C LEU A 102 -14.53 -7.74 -5.71
N ASP A 103 -13.85 -8.42 -6.62
CA ASP A 103 -13.11 -9.64 -6.32
C ASP A 103 -11.89 -9.32 -5.44
N LEU A 104 -11.63 -10.14 -4.43
CA LEU A 104 -10.55 -9.94 -3.46
C LEU A 104 -9.17 -9.74 -4.13
N LYS A 105 -8.91 -10.35 -5.30
CA LYS A 105 -7.64 -10.15 -6.04
C LYS A 105 -7.37 -8.70 -6.43
N ASN A 106 -8.40 -7.84 -6.43
CA ASN A 106 -8.28 -6.44 -6.79
C ASN A 106 -7.97 -5.54 -5.58
N PHE A 107 -7.83 -6.11 -4.38
CA PHE A 107 -7.64 -5.41 -3.12
C PHE A 107 -6.38 -5.89 -2.42
N ASP A 108 -5.84 -5.02 -1.58
CA ASP A 108 -4.65 -5.30 -0.78
C ASP A 108 -5.05 -5.79 0.63
N GLU A 109 -6.25 -5.39 1.10
CA GLU A 109 -6.82 -5.80 2.37
C GLU A 109 -8.32 -6.06 2.27
N PHE A 110 -8.78 -7.05 3.02
CA PHE A 110 -10.19 -7.38 3.23
C PHE A 110 -10.53 -7.30 4.72
N VAL A 111 -11.53 -6.49 5.05
CA VAL A 111 -12.05 -6.33 6.42
C VAL A 111 -13.37 -7.07 6.53
N LEU A 112 -13.45 -8.01 7.46
CA LEU A 112 -14.63 -8.82 7.77
C LEU A 112 -15.12 -8.48 9.18
N PRO A 113 -16.01 -7.46 9.33
CA PRO A 113 -16.50 -7.02 10.63
C PRO A 113 -17.67 -7.88 11.09
N GLU A 114 -17.57 -8.45 12.26
CA GLU A 114 -18.60 -9.21 12.98
C GLU A 114 -19.54 -10.03 12.08
N PRO A 115 -19.04 -11.12 11.44
CA PRO A 115 -19.87 -11.89 10.55
C PRO A 115 -21.00 -12.59 11.33
N ASN A 116 -22.24 -12.34 10.93
CA ASN A 116 -23.45 -12.96 11.45
C ASN A 116 -24.19 -13.82 10.40
N VAL A 117 -23.64 -13.92 9.19
CA VAL A 117 -24.13 -14.80 8.13
C VAL A 117 -23.03 -15.81 7.79
N VAL A 118 -23.34 -17.09 7.82
CA VAL A 118 -22.40 -18.18 7.59
C VAL A 118 -21.72 -18.06 6.23
N LEU A 119 -20.40 -18.22 6.21
CA LEU A 119 -19.61 -18.25 4.99
C LEU A 119 -19.83 -19.57 4.24
N SER A 120 -20.14 -19.52 2.96
CA SER A 120 -20.16 -20.71 2.11
C SER A 120 -18.75 -21.31 1.95
N ALA A 121 -18.64 -22.58 1.59
CA ALA A 121 -17.36 -23.24 1.36
C ALA A 121 -16.52 -22.51 0.29
N ALA A 122 -17.15 -21.94 -0.74
CA ALA A 122 -16.47 -21.20 -1.79
C ALA A 122 -15.91 -19.87 -1.26
N GLU A 123 -16.65 -19.15 -0.41
CA GLU A 123 -16.22 -17.90 0.20
C GLU A 123 -15.05 -18.12 1.18
N LYS A 124 -15.13 -19.16 2.01
CA LYS A 124 -14.02 -19.55 2.89
C LYS A 124 -12.74 -19.84 2.08
N THR A 125 -12.87 -20.61 1.01
CA THR A 125 -11.75 -20.90 0.09
C THR A 125 -11.22 -19.62 -0.56
N ALA A 126 -12.09 -18.68 -0.96
CA ALA A 126 -11.71 -17.42 -1.56
C ALA A 126 -10.88 -16.55 -0.59
N ILE A 127 -11.35 -16.41 0.65
CA ILE A 127 -10.66 -15.67 1.71
C ILE A 127 -9.27 -16.28 1.97
N MET A 128 -9.21 -17.61 2.15
CA MET A 128 -7.95 -18.28 2.43
C MET A 128 -6.94 -18.16 1.29
N LYS A 129 -7.38 -18.27 0.03
CA LYS A 129 -6.51 -18.06 -1.14
C LYS A 129 -6.04 -16.62 -1.26
N PHE A 130 -6.89 -15.66 -0.94
CA PHE A 130 -6.51 -14.25 -0.90
C PHE A 130 -5.35 -14.01 0.06
N VAL A 131 -5.46 -14.49 1.30
CA VAL A 131 -4.38 -14.38 2.30
C VAL A 131 -3.14 -15.14 1.83
N GLN A 132 -3.29 -16.39 1.41
CA GLN A 132 -2.17 -17.22 0.96
C GLN A 132 -1.33 -16.54 -0.13
N ASN A 133 -1.96 -15.74 -0.99
CA ASN A 133 -1.33 -15.03 -2.11
C ASN A 133 -0.92 -13.58 -1.80
N GLY A 134 -0.89 -13.18 -0.54
CA GLY A 134 -0.31 -11.90 -0.11
C GLY A 134 -1.32 -10.86 0.37
N GLY A 135 -2.61 -11.14 0.36
CA GLY A 135 -3.64 -10.24 0.87
C GLY A 135 -3.62 -10.11 2.39
N GLY A 136 -4.04 -8.96 2.88
CA GLY A 136 -4.27 -8.69 4.30
C GLY A 136 -5.70 -9.02 4.71
N LEU A 137 -5.88 -9.77 5.79
CA LEU A 137 -7.21 -10.10 6.32
C LEU A 137 -7.38 -9.51 7.72
N PHE A 138 -8.35 -8.62 7.88
CA PHE A 138 -8.74 -8.10 9.18
C PHE A 138 -10.07 -8.74 9.61
N LEU A 139 -10.00 -9.62 10.58
CA LEU A 139 -11.17 -10.25 11.20
C LEU A 139 -11.55 -9.47 12.47
N ILE A 140 -12.83 -9.20 12.63
CA ILE A 140 -13.36 -8.62 13.87
C ILE A 140 -14.42 -9.58 14.38
N SER A 141 -14.21 -10.09 15.59
CA SER A 141 -15.14 -10.97 16.28
C SER A 141 -16.04 -10.16 17.22
N ASP A 142 -16.97 -10.83 17.81
CA ASP A 142 -17.76 -10.38 18.93
C ASP A 142 -17.91 -11.55 19.94
N HIS A 143 -18.75 -11.44 20.95
CA HIS A 143 -18.92 -12.45 21.97
C HIS A 143 -19.79 -13.66 21.51
N THR A 144 -19.66 -14.78 22.22
CA THR A 144 -20.62 -15.89 22.06
C THR A 144 -22.03 -15.45 22.43
N GLY A 145 -22.97 -15.76 21.55
CA GLY A 145 -24.37 -15.39 21.66
C GLY A 145 -24.76 -14.08 21.00
N SER A 146 -23.83 -13.42 20.30
CA SER A 146 -24.12 -12.29 19.40
C SER A 146 -24.75 -12.75 18.07
N ASP A 147 -25.61 -13.75 18.12
CA ASP A 147 -26.37 -14.31 17.00
C ASP A 147 -27.59 -13.43 16.75
N ARG A 148 -27.41 -12.38 15.95
CA ARG A 148 -28.44 -11.34 15.74
C ARG A 148 -29.55 -11.78 14.78
N ASN A 149 -29.24 -12.68 13.87
CA ASN A 149 -30.22 -13.22 12.92
C ASN A 149 -30.93 -14.49 13.44
N ASN A 150 -30.50 -15.02 14.63
CA ASN A 150 -31.04 -16.18 15.31
C ASN A 150 -30.98 -17.47 14.48
N ASP A 151 -29.89 -17.66 13.69
CA ASP A 151 -29.67 -18.86 12.89
C ASP A 151 -28.80 -19.91 13.62
N GLY A 152 -28.33 -19.61 14.84
CA GLY A 152 -27.48 -20.47 15.66
C GLY A 152 -25.97 -20.22 15.46
N TRP A 153 -25.60 -19.28 14.59
CA TRP A 153 -24.23 -18.94 14.27
C TRP A 153 -23.90 -17.49 14.70
N ASP A 154 -23.01 -17.37 15.65
CA ASP A 154 -22.41 -16.10 16.06
C ASP A 154 -21.04 -15.89 15.42
N SER A 155 -20.50 -14.68 15.47
CA SER A 155 -19.21 -14.33 14.90
C SER A 155 -18.06 -15.26 15.34
N PRO A 156 -17.91 -15.66 16.64
CA PRO A 156 -16.92 -16.61 17.06
C PRO A 156 -17.00 -17.96 16.34
N LYS A 157 -18.21 -18.50 16.16
CA LYS A 157 -18.42 -19.78 15.47
C LYS A 157 -18.12 -19.68 13.98
N ILE A 158 -18.55 -18.60 13.33
CA ILE A 158 -18.33 -18.37 11.89
C ILE A 158 -16.82 -18.25 11.60
N ILE A 159 -16.09 -17.52 12.43
CA ILE A 159 -14.65 -17.37 12.28
C ILE A 159 -13.94 -18.71 12.55
N ASN A 160 -14.30 -19.44 13.60
CA ASN A 160 -13.73 -20.77 13.86
C ASN A 160 -14.01 -21.76 12.71
N ASP A 161 -15.21 -21.68 12.09
CA ASP A 161 -15.52 -22.49 10.90
C ASP A 161 -14.66 -22.09 9.69
N LEU A 162 -14.36 -20.81 9.51
CA LEU A 162 -13.39 -20.37 8.51
C LEU A 162 -12.00 -20.98 8.76
N LEU A 163 -11.55 -21.05 10.02
CA LEU A 163 -10.21 -21.55 10.37
C LEU A 163 -10.09 -23.08 10.22
N THR A 164 -11.19 -23.82 10.39
CA THR A 164 -11.15 -25.30 10.45
C THR A 164 -11.87 -26.00 9.30
N ASN A 165 -12.55 -25.26 8.41
CA ASN A 165 -13.35 -25.83 7.33
C ASN A 165 -13.33 -24.96 6.06
N ASN A 166 -12.15 -24.69 5.51
CA ASN A 166 -11.99 -23.72 4.41
C ASN A 166 -11.54 -24.34 3.07
N GLY A 167 -11.14 -25.63 3.08
CA GLY A 167 -10.70 -26.35 1.88
C GLY A 167 -9.32 -25.97 1.35
N VAL A 168 -8.55 -25.12 2.07
CA VAL A 168 -7.16 -24.77 1.76
C VAL A 168 -6.24 -25.33 2.83
N ASP A 169 -6.48 -24.99 4.09
CA ASP A 169 -5.82 -25.52 5.26
C ASP A 169 -6.81 -25.52 6.43
N ASN A 170 -7.18 -26.70 6.91
CA ASN A 170 -8.20 -26.89 7.94
C ASN A 170 -7.61 -27.11 9.34
N THR A 171 -6.36 -26.77 9.56
CA THR A 171 -5.62 -27.01 10.81
C THR A 171 -5.22 -25.72 11.51
N ASP A 172 -6.18 -24.82 11.70
CA ASP A 172 -5.95 -23.49 12.30
C ASP A 172 -4.80 -22.71 11.61
N PRO A 173 -4.91 -22.42 10.33
CA PRO A 173 -3.81 -21.92 9.48
C PRO A 173 -3.19 -20.62 9.99
N PHE A 174 -3.91 -19.85 10.78
CA PHE A 174 -3.41 -18.61 11.38
C PHE A 174 -2.83 -18.81 12.78
N GLY A 175 -2.92 -20.02 13.35
CA GLY A 175 -2.37 -20.37 14.66
C GLY A 175 -3.15 -19.79 15.84
N PHE A 176 -4.46 -19.59 15.70
CA PHE A 176 -5.33 -19.21 16.80
C PHE A 176 -6.75 -19.75 16.62
N SER A 177 -7.50 -19.81 17.71
CA SER A 177 -8.94 -19.99 17.69
C SER A 177 -9.64 -18.91 18.49
N VAL A 178 -10.88 -18.63 18.12
CA VAL A 178 -11.76 -17.67 18.83
C VAL A 178 -12.39 -18.40 20.02
N ASP A 179 -12.25 -17.84 21.21
CA ASP A 179 -12.81 -18.42 22.42
C ASP A 179 -14.34 -18.24 22.46
N LEU A 180 -15.07 -19.30 22.74
CA LEU A 180 -16.53 -19.26 22.83
C LEU A 180 -16.96 -18.74 24.22
N LYS A 181 -16.82 -17.43 24.44
CA LYS A 181 -17.16 -16.77 25.69
C LYS A 181 -17.67 -15.33 25.48
N ASN A 182 -18.18 -14.75 26.54
CA ASN A 182 -18.51 -13.32 26.62
C ASN A 182 -17.71 -12.69 27.76
N VAL A 183 -16.86 -11.72 27.42
CA VAL A 183 -16.18 -10.84 28.37
C VAL A 183 -16.95 -9.54 28.41
N ALA A 184 -17.71 -9.31 29.47
CA ALA A 184 -18.64 -8.21 29.55
C ALA A 184 -17.96 -6.82 29.49
N SER A 185 -16.77 -6.69 30.10
CA SER A 185 -15.99 -5.44 30.10
C SER A 185 -14.56 -5.69 30.53
N ASP A 186 -13.61 -5.09 29.83
CA ASP A 186 -12.19 -5.01 30.20
C ASP A 186 -11.48 -3.89 29.42
N HIS A 187 -10.26 -3.57 29.84
CA HIS A 187 -9.32 -2.74 29.08
C HIS A 187 -8.06 -3.54 28.79
N PRO A 188 -8.04 -4.36 27.72
CA PRO A 188 -6.90 -5.17 27.36
C PRO A 188 -5.64 -4.33 27.18
N VAL A 189 -4.53 -4.82 27.73
CA VAL A 189 -3.24 -4.13 27.74
C VAL A 189 -2.36 -4.66 26.62
N ALA A 190 -1.80 -3.76 25.82
CA ALA A 190 -0.84 -4.10 24.79
C ALA A 190 0.49 -4.56 25.38
N ILE A 191 1.15 -5.51 24.74
CA ILE A 191 2.52 -5.90 25.09
C ILE A 191 3.49 -4.75 24.82
N THR A 192 4.63 -4.75 25.52
CA THR A 192 5.70 -3.78 25.26
C THR A 192 6.59 -4.28 24.12
N ASP A 193 6.33 -3.81 22.90
CA ASP A 193 7.16 -4.08 21.72
C ASP A 193 7.21 -2.82 20.84
N SER A 194 8.24 -2.00 21.05
CA SER A 194 8.42 -0.74 20.31
C SER A 194 8.72 -0.94 18.82
N SER A 195 9.10 -2.14 18.41
CA SER A 195 9.37 -2.47 17.01
C SER A 195 8.13 -2.95 16.24
N ASN A 196 7.05 -3.24 16.95
CA ASN A 196 5.83 -3.75 16.33
C ASN A 196 5.06 -2.63 15.62
N PRO A 197 4.85 -2.69 14.29
CA PRO A 197 4.21 -1.63 13.54
C PRO A 197 2.71 -1.46 13.85
N VAL A 198 2.07 -2.49 14.41
CA VAL A 198 0.66 -2.41 14.84
C VAL A 198 0.54 -1.69 16.18
N LEU A 199 1.52 -1.85 17.06
CA LEU A 199 1.55 -1.19 18.37
C LEU A 199 2.22 0.20 18.34
N ASN A 200 3.09 0.46 17.35
CA ASN A 200 3.85 1.71 17.23
C ASN A 200 3.93 2.14 15.77
N GLY A 201 2.77 2.27 15.12
CA GLY A 201 2.65 2.68 13.73
C GLY A 201 2.49 4.19 13.56
N SER A 202 2.26 4.60 12.31
CA SER A 202 2.12 6.01 11.90
C SER A 202 0.89 6.71 12.50
N PHE A 203 -0.09 5.95 12.98
CA PHE A 203 -1.31 6.49 13.58
C PHE A 203 -1.25 6.62 15.10
N GLY A 204 -0.11 6.31 15.70
CA GLY A 204 0.13 6.49 17.13
C GLY A 204 0.55 5.21 17.86
N ALA A 205 0.97 5.36 19.12
CA ALA A 205 1.30 4.25 19.98
C ALA A 205 0.05 3.67 20.63
N VAL A 206 -0.01 2.35 20.74
CA VAL A 206 -1.11 1.60 21.34
C VAL A 206 -0.66 1.03 22.67
N LYS A 207 -1.38 1.34 23.73
CA LYS A 207 -1.16 0.84 25.09
C LYS A 207 -2.31 -0.01 25.60
N LYS A 208 -3.53 0.34 25.19
CA LYS A 208 -4.75 -0.29 25.68
C LYS A 208 -5.81 -0.35 24.57
N SER A 209 -6.64 -1.37 24.67
CA SER A 209 -7.91 -1.44 23.95
C SER A 209 -9.06 -1.50 24.94
N LEU A 210 -10.26 -1.77 24.47
CA LEU A 210 -11.48 -1.83 25.28
C LEU A 210 -12.28 -3.06 24.89
N ILE A 211 -12.99 -3.67 25.81
CA ILE A 211 -14.03 -4.68 25.60
C ILE A 211 -15.35 -4.17 26.18
N ALA A 212 -16.41 -4.29 25.38
CA ALA A 212 -17.79 -4.08 25.81
C ALA A 212 -18.67 -5.20 25.25
N ASN A 213 -18.64 -6.38 25.89
CA ASN A 213 -19.18 -7.65 25.44
C ASN A 213 -18.43 -8.20 24.21
N GLY A 214 -17.23 -8.66 24.43
CA GLY A 214 -16.37 -9.26 23.39
C GLY A 214 -15.88 -10.64 23.77
N THR A 215 -14.90 -11.13 23.04
CA THR A 215 -14.23 -12.42 23.28
C THR A 215 -12.72 -12.27 23.33
N THR A 216 -12.01 -13.40 23.45
CA THR A 216 -10.55 -13.48 23.36
C THR A 216 -10.15 -14.62 22.46
N PHE A 217 -8.85 -14.82 22.33
CA PHE A 217 -8.25 -15.83 21.47
C PHE A 217 -7.31 -16.74 22.26
N THR A 218 -7.32 -18.02 21.88
CA THR A 218 -6.33 -19.01 22.28
C THR A 218 -5.33 -19.19 21.15
N LEU A 219 -4.04 -18.92 21.42
CA LEU A 219 -2.96 -19.04 20.45
C LEU A 219 -2.46 -20.48 20.36
N LYS A 220 -2.16 -20.92 19.15
CA LYS A 220 -1.69 -22.25 18.80
C LYS A 220 -0.39 -22.16 17.99
N PRO A 221 0.72 -21.76 18.61
CA PRO A 221 2.00 -21.56 17.88
C PRO A 221 2.58 -22.87 17.32
N ALA A 222 2.06 -24.03 17.72
CA ALA A 222 2.39 -25.32 17.11
C ALA A 222 1.79 -25.46 15.70
N ASP A 223 0.63 -24.85 15.45
CA ASP A 223 -0.04 -24.88 14.15
C ASP A 223 0.53 -23.81 13.24
N ASN A 224 0.75 -22.60 13.77
CA ASN A 224 1.45 -21.52 13.06
C ASN A 224 2.33 -20.71 14.02
N PRO A 225 3.68 -20.81 13.92
CA PRO A 225 4.61 -20.11 14.80
C PRO A 225 4.66 -18.60 14.59
N ALA A 226 4.06 -18.08 13.53
CA ALA A 226 3.99 -16.64 13.28
C ALA A 226 2.91 -15.93 14.11
N VAL A 227 2.03 -16.69 14.79
CA VAL A 227 0.98 -16.12 15.63
C VAL A 227 1.55 -15.31 16.79
N LYS A 228 1.01 -14.11 17.02
CA LYS A 228 1.39 -13.22 18.12
C LYS A 228 0.18 -12.56 18.74
N GLY A 229 0.00 -12.68 20.05
CA GLY A 229 -0.92 -11.85 20.82
C GLY A 229 -0.29 -10.49 21.09
N LEU A 230 -0.96 -9.43 20.71
CA LEU A 230 -0.48 -8.05 20.86
C LEU A 230 -1.14 -7.30 22.02
N ALA A 231 -2.38 -7.67 22.38
CA ALA A 231 -3.05 -7.17 23.57
C ALA A 231 -3.73 -8.34 24.31
N TYR A 232 -3.79 -8.24 25.62
CA TYR A 232 -4.32 -9.28 26.53
C TYR A 232 -5.26 -8.67 27.55
N LEU A 233 -6.20 -9.47 28.08
CA LEU A 233 -7.05 -9.02 29.20
C LEU A 233 -6.19 -8.38 30.30
N SER A 234 -6.68 -7.33 30.91
CA SER A 234 -5.96 -6.55 31.92
C SER A 234 -5.48 -7.38 33.13
N THR A 235 -6.14 -8.51 33.39
CA THR A 235 -5.82 -9.44 34.47
C THR A 235 -4.92 -10.60 34.04
N SER A 236 -4.51 -10.63 32.76
CA SER A 236 -3.73 -11.75 32.17
C SER A 236 -2.31 -11.31 31.84
N SER A 237 -1.36 -12.20 31.99
CA SER A 237 -0.02 -12.05 31.44
C SER A 237 0.00 -12.50 29.96
N PRO A 238 0.88 -11.92 29.12
CA PRO A 238 1.09 -12.41 27.76
C PRO A 238 1.42 -13.91 27.72
N GLY A 239 0.76 -14.64 26.82
CA GLY A 239 0.87 -16.09 26.69
C GLY A 239 -0.04 -16.61 25.58
N ASN A 240 -0.43 -17.89 25.67
CA ASN A 240 -1.25 -18.52 24.64
C ASN A 240 -2.76 -18.40 24.89
N THR A 241 -3.21 -17.75 25.95
CA THR A 241 -4.62 -17.60 26.29
C THR A 241 -4.97 -16.17 26.62
N ASN A 242 -6.24 -15.81 26.50
CA ASN A 242 -6.76 -14.48 26.80
C ASN A 242 -6.12 -13.34 25.97
N ALA A 243 -5.59 -13.64 24.80
CA ALA A 243 -5.23 -12.62 23.83
C ALA A 243 -6.51 -11.94 23.32
N PHE A 244 -6.48 -10.63 23.12
CA PHE A 244 -7.62 -9.83 22.66
C PHE A 244 -7.39 -9.24 21.26
N PHE A 245 -6.14 -8.95 20.93
CA PHE A 245 -5.72 -8.59 19.59
C PHE A 245 -4.57 -9.50 19.17
N VAL A 246 -4.70 -10.14 18.01
CA VAL A 246 -3.73 -11.12 17.52
C VAL A 246 -3.35 -10.80 16.10
N THR A 247 -2.08 -11.02 15.77
CA THR A 247 -1.56 -10.98 14.39
C THR A 247 -0.94 -12.31 14.02
N SER A 248 -0.98 -12.63 12.73
CA SER A 248 -0.34 -13.80 12.15
C SER A 248 -0.02 -13.59 10.67
N THR A 249 0.58 -14.61 10.04
CA THR A 249 0.79 -14.68 8.59
C THR A 249 0.37 -16.02 8.05
N PHE A 250 -0.05 -16.08 6.78
CA PHE A 250 -0.34 -17.34 6.09
C PHE A 250 0.04 -17.22 4.62
N GLY A 251 0.89 -18.12 4.12
CA GLY A 251 1.51 -17.94 2.81
C GLY A 251 2.32 -16.63 2.76
N SER A 252 1.99 -15.75 1.83
CA SER A 252 2.60 -14.41 1.73
C SER A 252 1.77 -13.31 2.38
N GLY A 253 0.58 -13.64 2.90
CA GLY A 253 -0.36 -12.66 3.45
C GLY A 253 -0.26 -12.49 4.95
N ARG A 254 -1.05 -11.54 5.45
CA ARG A 254 -1.09 -11.12 6.84
C ARG A 254 -2.51 -11.21 7.39
N VAL A 255 -2.62 -11.49 8.67
CA VAL A 255 -3.90 -11.61 9.37
C VAL A 255 -3.86 -10.84 10.67
N ALA A 256 -4.89 -10.08 10.94
CA ALA A 256 -5.17 -9.51 12.25
C ALA A 256 -6.58 -9.91 12.70
N ILE A 257 -6.76 -10.10 13.99
CA ILE A 257 -8.08 -10.33 14.57
C ILE A 257 -8.25 -9.54 15.85
N TRP A 258 -9.45 -8.94 16.00
CA TRP A 258 -9.87 -8.17 17.17
C TRP A 258 -11.08 -8.83 17.84
N GLY A 259 -11.13 -8.82 19.16
CA GLY A 259 -12.08 -9.64 19.92
C GLY A 259 -13.42 -8.95 20.24
N ASP A 260 -13.68 -7.76 19.72
CA ASP A 260 -14.91 -7.02 19.99
C ASP A 260 -15.19 -6.00 18.91
N SER A 261 -16.38 -6.00 18.36
CA SER A 261 -16.85 -5.04 17.35
C SER A 261 -17.12 -3.66 17.95
N SER A 262 -17.43 -3.57 19.23
CA SER A 262 -17.58 -2.27 19.92
C SER A 262 -16.35 -1.37 19.84
N THR A 263 -15.17 -1.94 19.58
CA THR A 263 -13.90 -1.19 19.44
C THR A 263 -13.83 -0.32 18.20
N ILE A 264 -14.50 -0.74 17.13
CA ILE A 264 -14.50 -0.08 15.82
C ILE A 264 -15.75 0.78 15.60
N ASP A 265 -16.74 0.64 16.46
CA ASP A 265 -17.98 1.41 16.44
C ASP A 265 -17.70 2.87 16.81
N ASP A 266 -18.12 3.79 15.96
CA ASP A 266 -17.94 5.23 16.16
C ASP A 266 -19.17 5.92 16.76
N GLY A 267 -20.17 5.15 17.16
CA GLY A 267 -21.43 5.64 17.73
C GLY A 267 -22.39 6.22 16.70
N THR A 268 -22.11 6.04 15.38
CA THR A 268 -23.00 6.48 14.30
C THR A 268 -23.54 5.30 13.51
N GLY A 269 -24.68 5.49 12.91
CA GLY A 269 -25.35 4.49 12.09
C GLY A 269 -26.41 5.15 11.26
N GLN A 270 -27.18 4.35 10.50
CA GLN A 270 -28.35 4.87 9.80
C GLN A 270 -29.41 5.33 10.80
N SER A 271 -30.36 6.11 10.33
CA SER A 271 -31.40 6.71 11.18
C SER A 271 -32.06 5.69 12.11
N GLY A 272 -31.99 5.93 13.40
CA GLY A 272 -32.56 5.07 14.45
C GLY A 272 -31.57 4.10 15.08
N ASN A 273 -30.37 3.95 14.55
CA ASN A 273 -29.31 3.15 15.15
C ASN A 273 -28.43 4.01 16.03
N THR A 274 -28.34 3.62 17.30
CA THR A 274 -27.40 4.21 18.28
C THR A 274 -26.51 3.09 18.74
N LEU A 275 -25.23 3.19 18.38
CA LEU A 275 -24.25 2.17 18.62
C LEU A 275 -23.32 2.58 19.78
N TYR A 276 -22.49 1.66 20.21
CA TYR A 276 -21.42 1.93 21.15
C TYR A 276 -20.37 2.81 20.46
N ASN A 277 -19.65 3.64 21.19
CA ASN A 277 -18.54 4.41 20.63
C ASN A 277 -17.24 4.02 21.32
N GLY A 278 -16.59 2.97 20.80
CA GLY A 278 -15.26 2.55 21.24
C GLY A 278 -14.14 3.15 20.43
N TRP A 279 -14.44 3.61 19.19
CA TRP A 279 -13.41 4.18 18.31
C TRP A 279 -12.73 5.41 18.93
N THR A 280 -13.51 6.30 19.54
CA THR A 280 -13.01 7.54 20.18
C THR A 280 -12.99 7.47 21.69
N ASP A 281 -13.08 6.29 22.30
CA ASP A 281 -13.04 6.14 23.75
C ASP A 281 -11.69 6.67 24.31
N PRO A 282 -11.70 7.66 25.22
CA PRO A 282 -10.48 8.29 25.70
C PRO A 282 -9.65 7.39 26.63
N THR A 283 -10.16 6.23 27.03
CA THR A 283 -9.47 5.26 27.90
C THR A 283 -8.76 4.15 27.12
N ALA A 284 -8.88 4.17 25.79
CA ALA A 284 -8.33 3.17 24.88
C ALA A 284 -7.68 3.83 23.64
N ASP A 285 -6.83 3.10 22.96
CA ASP A 285 -6.12 3.54 21.74
C ASP A 285 -6.69 2.83 20.49
N ASN A 286 -8.01 2.61 20.46
CA ASN A 286 -8.65 1.76 19.44
C ASN A 286 -8.48 2.31 18.02
N ALA A 287 -8.64 3.62 17.82
CA ALA A 287 -8.41 4.24 16.51
C ALA A 287 -6.97 4.02 16.02
N ALA A 288 -5.98 4.20 16.89
CA ALA A 288 -4.59 3.95 16.54
C ALA A 288 -4.34 2.47 16.24
N LEU A 289 -4.92 1.55 17.02
CA LEU A 289 -4.78 0.10 16.82
C LEU A 289 -5.40 -0.34 15.48
N GLY A 290 -6.63 0.06 15.19
CA GLY A 290 -7.31 -0.27 13.94
C GLY A 290 -6.58 0.27 12.71
N LEU A 291 -6.17 1.55 12.74
CA LEU A 291 -5.46 2.19 11.63
C LEU A 291 -4.05 1.62 11.41
N ASN A 292 -3.29 1.37 12.48
CA ASN A 292 -1.98 0.74 12.35
C ASN A 292 -2.08 -0.70 11.84
N ALA A 293 -3.09 -1.46 12.29
CA ALA A 293 -3.33 -2.81 11.80
C ALA A 293 -3.68 -2.81 10.31
N THR A 294 -4.57 -1.90 9.87
CA THR A 294 -4.88 -1.68 8.45
C THR A 294 -3.61 -1.36 7.65
N ALA A 295 -2.79 -0.41 8.11
CA ALA A 295 -1.54 -0.07 7.44
C ALA A 295 -0.60 -1.29 7.32
N TRP A 296 -0.51 -2.11 8.36
CA TRP A 296 0.29 -3.32 8.34
C TRP A 296 -0.30 -4.39 7.41
N LEU A 297 -1.61 -4.61 7.43
CA LEU A 297 -2.31 -5.60 6.59
C LEU A 297 -2.23 -5.25 5.12
N ALA A 298 -2.46 -4.01 4.75
CA ALA A 298 -2.37 -3.54 3.37
C ALA A 298 -0.94 -3.55 2.79
N GLY A 299 0.04 -4.04 3.56
CA GLY A 299 1.42 -4.16 3.09
C GLY A 299 2.27 -2.91 3.28
N SER A 300 1.72 -1.84 3.86
CA SER A 300 2.48 -0.62 4.23
C SER A 300 3.43 -0.83 5.42
N GLY A 301 3.30 -1.97 6.11
CA GLY A 301 4.12 -2.34 7.25
C GLY A 301 5.39 -3.12 6.88
N THR A 302 6.18 -2.67 5.92
CA THR A 302 7.56 -3.16 5.83
C THR A 302 8.28 -2.76 7.12
N THR A 303 9.07 -3.69 7.66
CA THR A 303 9.77 -3.66 8.95
C THR A 303 10.82 -2.54 9.12
N THR A 304 10.68 -1.47 8.37
CA THR A 304 11.37 -0.22 8.59
C THR A 304 10.28 0.86 8.64
N PRO A 305 10.11 1.60 9.75
CA PRO A 305 9.33 2.82 9.69
C PRO A 305 9.85 3.62 8.51
N PRO A 306 8.99 4.21 7.65
CA PRO A 306 9.48 5.19 6.71
C PRO A 306 10.27 6.20 7.56
N PRO A 307 11.46 6.61 7.16
CA PRO A 307 12.12 7.69 7.85
C PRO A 307 11.12 8.84 7.93
N THR A 308 10.73 9.20 9.14
CA THR A 308 9.87 10.36 9.40
C THR A 308 10.70 11.59 9.06
N GLY A 309 10.60 12.00 7.82
CA GLY A 309 11.37 13.09 7.25
C GLY A 309 12.13 12.64 6.01
N CYS A 310 11.92 13.34 4.91
CA CYS A 310 12.76 13.21 3.73
C CYS A 310 14.19 13.60 4.08
N THR A 311 15.14 12.69 3.96
CA THR A 311 16.53 13.06 3.87
C THR A 311 16.83 13.37 2.41
N ALA A 312 16.98 14.65 2.11
CA ALA A 312 17.30 15.08 0.76
C ALA A 312 18.62 14.43 0.29
N GLY A 313 18.63 13.92 -0.92
CA GLY A 313 19.82 13.27 -1.46
C GLY A 313 19.60 12.53 -2.76
N GLN A 314 20.72 12.03 -3.28
CA GLN A 314 20.79 11.16 -4.44
C GLN A 314 20.62 9.68 -3.99
N LEU A 315 19.73 8.94 -4.63
CA LEU A 315 19.40 7.58 -4.25
C LEU A 315 20.07 6.50 -5.10
N LEU A 316 20.51 6.82 -6.33
CA LEU A 316 21.15 5.83 -7.20
C LEU A 316 22.58 5.53 -6.72
N ALA A 317 22.93 4.28 -6.74
CA ALA A 317 24.31 3.86 -6.59
C ALA A 317 25.06 4.11 -7.92
N ASN A 318 26.31 4.60 -7.83
CA ASN A 318 27.19 4.80 -8.98
C ASN A 318 26.50 5.53 -10.17
N PRO A 319 25.98 6.74 -9.94
CA PRO A 319 25.11 7.41 -10.91
C PRO A 319 25.80 7.87 -12.20
N GLY A 320 27.12 8.09 -12.19
CA GLY A 320 27.95 8.45 -13.33
C GLY A 320 28.78 7.27 -13.86
N PHE A 321 28.47 6.04 -13.44
CA PHE A 321 29.12 4.80 -13.89
C PHE A 321 30.62 4.66 -13.55
N GLU A 322 31.27 5.59 -12.89
CA GLU A 322 32.71 5.65 -12.65
C GLU A 322 33.28 4.47 -11.83
N SER A 323 32.41 3.67 -11.21
CA SER A 323 32.74 2.43 -10.50
C SER A 323 32.34 1.17 -11.31
N GLY A 324 32.32 1.26 -12.63
CA GLY A 324 31.91 0.18 -13.52
C GLY A 324 30.44 -0.20 -13.33
N THR A 325 30.14 -1.49 -13.32
CA THR A 325 28.76 -1.99 -13.20
C THR A 325 28.21 -1.98 -11.76
N THR A 326 28.93 -1.44 -10.79
CA THR A 326 28.51 -1.43 -9.37
C THR A 326 27.14 -0.79 -9.21
N GLY A 327 26.19 -1.53 -8.63
CA GLY A 327 24.80 -1.08 -8.42
C GLY A 327 23.90 -1.22 -9.64
N TRP A 328 24.41 -1.58 -10.82
CA TRP A 328 23.63 -1.71 -12.04
C TRP A 328 23.59 -3.16 -12.54
N THR A 329 22.43 -3.57 -13.04
CA THR A 329 22.25 -4.77 -13.84
C THR A 329 22.24 -4.36 -15.29
N VAL A 330 23.10 -4.97 -16.12
CA VAL A 330 23.40 -4.43 -17.45
C VAL A 330 23.79 -5.54 -18.42
N SER A 331 23.46 -5.37 -19.72
CA SER A 331 24.00 -6.19 -20.81
C SER A 331 25.52 -6.05 -20.89
N SER A 332 26.19 -7.07 -21.42
CA SER A 332 27.64 -7.08 -21.56
C SER A 332 28.14 -5.85 -22.31
N SER A 333 29.19 -5.23 -21.80
CA SER A 333 29.89 -4.09 -22.41
C SER A 333 29.12 -2.77 -22.50
N VAL A 334 27.90 -2.67 -21.98
CA VAL A 334 27.12 -1.41 -21.98
C VAL A 334 27.79 -0.34 -21.13
N ILE A 335 28.20 -0.66 -19.88
CA ILE A 335 28.96 0.27 -19.04
C ILE A 335 30.45 0.09 -19.28
N GLY A 336 31.13 1.16 -19.67
CA GLY A 336 32.55 1.12 -19.99
C GLY A 336 33.22 2.48 -20.19
N GLN A 337 34.54 2.43 -20.43
CA GLN A 337 35.32 3.56 -20.90
C GLN A 337 35.37 3.49 -22.44
N HIS A 338 34.43 4.14 -23.09
CA HIS A 338 34.21 4.02 -24.53
C HIS A 338 35.07 5.04 -25.35
N GLY A 339 35.83 5.88 -24.69
CA GLY A 339 36.74 6.84 -25.29
C GLY A 339 36.05 7.84 -26.22
N THR A 340 36.56 7.94 -27.44
CA THR A 340 36.01 8.88 -28.44
C THR A 340 34.81 8.33 -29.21
N ASP A 341 34.51 7.04 -29.08
CA ASP A 341 33.42 6.41 -29.84
C ASP A 341 32.05 6.67 -29.18
N ALA A 342 32.03 6.65 -27.83
CA ALA A 342 30.87 7.06 -27.03
C ALA A 342 31.37 7.81 -25.77
N PRO A 343 31.80 9.08 -25.97
CA PRO A 343 32.49 9.82 -24.92
C PRO A 343 31.57 10.09 -23.72
N ALA A 344 32.09 9.84 -22.52
CA ALA A 344 31.39 10.19 -21.29
C ALA A 344 31.13 11.70 -21.23
N ARG A 345 30.00 12.08 -20.64
CA ARG A 345 29.65 13.48 -20.38
C ARG A 345 30.51 14.07 -19.26
N THR A 346 30.64 13.32 -18.19
CA THR A 346 31.58 13.63 -17.10
C THR A 346 32.40 12.38 -16.76
N GLY A 347 33.56 12.57 -16.15
CA GLY A 347 34.42 11.44 -15.80
C GLY A 347 35.00 10.73 -17.03
N THR A 348 35.01 9.38 -17.00
CA THR A 348 35.59 8.54 -18.05
C THR A 348 34.71 7.37 -18.45
N TRP A 349 33.63 7.11 -17.74
CA TRP A 349 32.70 6.01 -17.97
C TRP A 349 31.35 6.53 -18.43
N SER A 350 30.71 5.77 -19.30
CA SER A 350 29.31 5.99 -19.72
C SER A 350 28.60 4.65 -19.93
N ALA A 351 27.28 4.69 -20.10
CA ALA A 351 26.50 3.55 -20.54
C ALA A 351 26.13 3.72 -22.02
N TRP A 352 26.70 2.89 -22.87
CA TRP A 352 26.49 2.89 -24.32
C TRP A 352 25.62 1.70 -24.71
N LEU A 353 24.37 1.96 -25.07
CA LEU A 353 23.41 0.96 -25.55
C LEU A 353 23.31 1.03 -27.06
N ASP A 354 23.25 -0.13 -27.70
CA ASP A 354 23.15 -0.32 -29.14
C ASP A 354 24.37 0.27 -29.91
N GLY A 355 24.24 0.60 -31.21
CA GLY A 355 25.33 1.13 -32.05
C GLY A 355 26.06 0.07 -32.86
N TYR A 356 25.46 -1.10 -33.04
CA TYR A 356 26.08 -2.25 -33.74
C TYR A 356 25.84 -2.24 -35.26
N GLY A 357 24.83 -1.51 -35.74
CA GLY A 357 24.39 -1.54 -37.13
C GLY A 357 23.74 -2.87 -37.53
N THR A 358 23.33 -3.66 -36.56
CA THR A 358 22.64 -4.94 -36.74
C THR A 358 21.61 -5.09 -35.62
N ALA A 359 20.56 -5.90 -35.85
CA ALA A 359 19.54 -6.12 -34.84
C ALA A 359 20.13 -6.54 -33.48
N HIS A 360 19.94 -5.70 -32.47
CA HIS A 360 20.49 -5.88 -31.15
C HIS A 360 19.52 -5.38 -30.06
N THR A 361 19.74 -5.79 -28.84
CA THR A 361 19.00 -5.27 -27.69
C THR A 361 19.92 -5.19 -26.48
N ASP A 362 20.06 -3.99 -25.94
CA ASP A 362 20.80 -3.74 -24.72
C ASP A 362 19.88 -3.28 -23.59
N THR A 363 20.29 -3.61 -22.37
CA THR A 363 19.55 -3.25 -21.16
C THR A 363 20.48 -2.70 -20.09
N LEU A 364 19.94 -1.75 -19.32
CA LEU A 364 20.58 -1.16 -18.16
C LEU A 364 19.51 -0.90 -17.10
N SER A 365 19.70 -1.34 -15.87
CA SER A 365 18.70 -1.13 -14.81
C SER A 365 19.29 -1.07 -13.41
N GLN A 366 18.59 -0.35 -12.53
CA GLN A 366 18.87 -0.33 -11.09
C GLN A 366 17.55 -0.31 -10.33
N THR A 367 17.43 -1.14 -9.29
CA THR A 367 16.30 -1.10 -8.35
C THR A 367 16.64 -0.21 -7.17
N VAL A 368 15.74 0.70 -6.85
CA VAL A 368 15.92 1.67 -5.76
C VAL A 368 14.62 1.82 -4.97
N THR A 369 14.73 1.99 -3.65
CA THR A 369 13.58 2.27 -2.79
C THR A 369 13.48 3.78 -2.57
N LEU A 370 12.34 4.36 -2.97
CA LEU A 370 12.06 5.77 -2.78
C LEU A 370 11.55 5.99 -1.35
N PRO A 371 12.10 6.94 -0.56
CA PRO A 371 11.56 7.25 0.76
C PRO A 371 10.16 7.87 0.65
N THR A 372 9.41 7.85 1.73
CA THR A 372 8.16 8.62 1.86
C THR A 372 8.47 10.02 2.41
N GLY A 373 7.51 10.95 2.31
CA GLY A 373 7.58 12.25 2.97
C GLY A 373 8.48 13.30 2.30
N CYS A 374 9.07 13.01 1.14
CA CYS A 374 9.77 13.99 0.33
C CYS A 374 8.80 14.87 -0.45
N SER A 375 9.14 16.12 -0.63
CA SER A 375 8.36 17.06 -1.44
C SER A 375 8.60 16.89 -2.94
N SER A 376 9.73 16.28 -3.31
CA SER A 376 10.05 15.99 -4.71
C SER A 376 10.83 14.68 -4.87
N TYR A 377 10.64 14.05 -6.02
CA TYR A 377 11.31 12.84 -6.47
C TYR A 377 11.65 13.01 -7.94
N THR A 378 12.87 13.37 -8.25
CA THR A 378 13.27 13.73 -9.60
C THR A 378 14.30 12.74 -10.12
N PHE A 379 13.88 11.91 -11.09
CA PHE A 379 14.78 11.08 -11.86
C PHE A 379 15.27 11.86 -13.07
N SER A 380 16.57 11.97 -13.28
CA SER A 380 17.15 12.60 -14.45
C SER A 380 18.35 11.81 -14.95
N PHE A 381 18.68 12.02 -16.21
CA PHE A 381 19.87 11.51 -16.87
C PHE A 381 20.23 12.38 -18.06
N TRP A 382 21.46 12.29 -18.51
CA TRP A 382 21.88 12.87 -19.76
C TRP A 382 21.92 11.81 -20.84
N LEU A 383 21.37 12.10 -22.00
CA LEU A 383 21.27 11.22 -23.15
C LEU A 383 21.88 11.89 -24.38
N ASP A 384 22.86 11.25 -25.00
CA ASP A 384 23.33 11.57 -26.34
C ASP A 384 22.87 10.45 -27.30
N ILE A 385 22.40 10.85 -28.48
CA ILE A 385 21.94 9.95 -29.52
C ILE A 385 22.73 10.25 -30.78
N THR A 386 23.56 9.30 -31.18
CA THR A 386 24.28 9.36 -32.48
C THR A 386 23.72 8.30 -33.41
N THR A 387 23.51 8.65 -34.67
CA THR A 387 22.88 7.74 -35.64
C THR A 387 23.43 7.92 -37.04
N ALA A 388 23.51 6.83 -37.78
CA ALA A 388 23.74 6.83 -39.20
C ALA A 388 22.42 6.80 -40.01
N GLU A 389 21.29 6.64 -39.33
CA GLU A 389 19.97 6.69 -39.95
C GLU A 389 19.64 8.09 -40.47
N THR A 390 18.94 8.16 -41.58
CA THR A 390 18.50 9.39 -42.20
C THR A 390 16.97 9.41 -42.36
N GLY A 391 16.39 10.60 -42.28
CA GLY A 391 14.94 10.75 -42.43
C GLY A 391 14.19 10.79 -41.10
N THR A 392 12.86 10.57 -41.14
CA THR A 392 11.94 10.79 -40.03
C THR A 392 11.32 9.50 -39.47
N THR A 393 11.76 8.34 -39.92
CA THR A 393 11.26 7.06 -39.43
C THR A 393 12.06 6.61 -38.21
N ALA A 394 11.33 6.24 -37.13
CA ALA A 394 11.90 5.74 -35.89
C ALA A 394 12.18 4.22 -36.00
N TYR A 395 13.39 3.86 -36.42
CA TYR A 395 13.83 2.48 -36.57
C TYR A 395 14.34 1.91 -35.25
N ASP A 396 15.24 2.63 -34.59
CA ASP A 396 15.89 2.23 -33.35
C ASP A 396 15.31 2.99 -32.19
N LYS A 397 15.14 2.35 -31.02
CA LYS A 397 14.41 2.91 -29.90
C LYS A 397 15.08 2.63 -28.55
N LEU A 398 15.16 3.67 -27.71
CA LEU A 398 15.48 3.57 -26.31
C LEU A 398 14.20 3.80 -25.50
N THR A 399 13.75 2.80 -24.77
CA THR A 399 12.61 2.90 -23.83
C THR A 399 13.11 3.05 -22.40
N VAL A 400 12.65 4.07 -21.71
CA VAL A 400 12.96 4.35 -20.29
C VAL A 400 11.74 4.08 -19.45
N LYS A 401 11.89 3.26 -18.39
CA LYS A 401 10.79 2.84 -17.52
C LYS A 401 11.10 3.04 -16.04
N ALA A 402 10.04 3.21 -15.26
CA ALA A 402 10.03 3.05 -13.81
C ALA A 402 9.01 1.94 -13.47
N GLY A 403 9.50 0.79 -13.01
CA GLY A 403 8.70 -0.42 -12.89
C GLY A 403 8.04 -0.81 -14.24
N SER A 404 6.72 -0.96 -14.25
CA SER A 404 5.97 -1.21 -15.49
C SER A 404 5.64 0.06 -16.30
N THR A 405 5.81 1.25 -15.73
CA THR A 405 5.44 2.53 -16.34
C THR A 405 6.52 2.99 -17.30
N THR A 406 6.16 3.24 -18.57
CA THR A 406 7.06 3.88 -19.54
C THR A 406 7.10 5.38 -19.27
N LEU A 407 8.29 5.90 -18.94
CA LEU A 407 8.53 7.33 -18.74
C LEU A 407 8.72 8.06 -20.08
N ALA A 408 9.48 7.46 -20.99
CA ALA A 408 9.74 8.01 -22.32
C ALA A 408 10.19 6.92 -23.28
N THR A 409 10.07 7.21 -24.58
CA THR A 409 10.71 6.47 -25.67
C THR A 409 11.42 7.48 -26.56
N TYR A 410 12.70 7.24 -26.80
CA TYR A 410 13.54 8.01 -27.74
C TYR A 410 13.88 7.12 -28.93
N SER A 411 14.33 7.72 -30.01
CA SER A 411 14.71 6.99 -31.23
C SER A 411 15.81 7.75 -31.99
N ASN A 412 16.31 7.16 -33.06
CA ASN A 412 17.22 7.80 -34.03
C ASN A 412 16.77 9.19 -34.47
N VAL A 413 15.44 9.43 -34.59
CA VAL A 413 14.91 10.76 -34.99
C VAL A 413 15.01 11.83 -33.90
N ASN A 414 15.40 11.46 -32.68
CA ASN A 414 15.62 12.38 -31.57
C ASN A 414 17.10 12.78 -31.40
N ALA A 415 17.98 12.40 -32.31
CA ALA A 415 19.38 12.82 -32.33
C ALA A 415 19.49 14.35 -32.41
N ALA A 416 20.24 14.97 -31.48
CA ALA A 416 20.27 16.41 -31.31
C ALA A 416 21.70 17.01 -31.24
N GLY A 417 22.74 16.18 -31.49
CA GLY A 417 24.14 16.59 -31.42
C GLY A 417 24.61 16.91 -30.00
N GLY A 418 24.95 15.86 -29.26
CA GLY A 418 25.48 15.91 -27.90
C GLY A 418 24.40 15.70 -26.82
N TYR A 419 24.88 15.61 -25.61
CA TYR A 419 24.06 15.26 -24.44
C TYR A 419 22.92 16.23 -24.16
N GLN A 420 21.72 15.67 -24.02
CA GLN A 420 20.50 16.38 -23.62
C GLN A 420 20.01 15.86 -22.29
N GLN A 421 19.75 16.71 -21.31
CA GLN A 421 19.16 16.30 -20.05
C GLN A 421 17.69 15.89 -20.21
N ARG A 422 17.34 14.79 -19.56
CA ARG A 422 15.97 14.28 -19.44
C ARG A 422 15.61 14.21 -17.97
N SER A 423 14.38 14.57 -17.62
CA SER A 423 13.94 14.65 -16.23
C SER A 423 12.49 14.23 -16.10
N PHE A 424 12.19 13.44 -15.06
CA PHE A 424 10.86 12.87 -14.79
C PHE A 424 10.56 12.94 -13.31
N SER A 425 9.31 13.24 -12.96
CA SER A 425 8.84 13.09 -11.59
C SER A 425 8.51 11.63 -11.30
N LEU A 426 9.05 11.11 -10.21
CA LEU A 426 8.73 9.79 -9.68
C LEU A 426 7.90 9.87 -8.40
N SER A 427 7.20 10.97 -8.16
CA SER A 427 6.37 11.14 -6.95
C SER A 427 5.30 10.05 -6.80
N ALA A 428 4.82 9.49 -7.93
CA ALA A 428 3.88 8.37 -7.93
C ALA A 428 4.49 7.06 -7.37
N PHE A 429 5.80 7.00 -7.19
CA PHE A 429 6.51 5.83 -6.66
C PHE A 429 7.07 6.06 -5.25
N ALA A 430 6.68 7.15 -4.58
CA ALA A 430 7.09 7.43 -3.22
C ALA A 430 6.75 6.25 -2.29
N GLY A 431 7.72 5.83 -1.45
CA GLY A 431 7.56 4.68 -0.56
C GLY A 431 7.67 3.31 -1.22
N GLN A 432 7.92 3.23 -2.54
CA GLN A 432 8.03 1.97 -3.27
C GLN A 432 9.48 1.62 -3.60
N SER A 433 9.72 0.32 -3.78
CA SER A 433 10.91 -0.17 -4.47
C SER A 433 10.59 -0.25 -5.96
N VAL A 434 11.33 0.49 -6.79
CA VAL A 434 11.10 0.60 -8.22
C VAL A 434 12.37 0.32 -8.99
N THR A 435 12.24 -0.43 -10.09
CA THR A 435 13.34 -0.64 -11.03
C THR A 435 13.29 0.43 -12.11
N LEU A 436 14.33 1.27 -12.17
CA LEU A 436 14.58 2.18 -13.28
C LEU A 436 15.32 1.39 -14.37
N ALA A 437 14.75 1.38 -15.57
CA ALA A 437 15.27 0.57 -16.66
C ALA A 437 15.36 1.36 -17.97
N PHE A 438 16.45 1.13 -18.69
CA PHE A 438 16.66 1.54 -20.07
C PHE A 438 16.73 0.28 -20.93
N SER A 439 16.05 0.27 -22.04
CA SER A 439 16.11 -0.81 -23.04
C SER A 439 16.26 -0.21 -24.40
N GLY A 440 17.43 -0.38 -24.99
CA GLY A 440 17.75 -0.08 -26.36
C GLY A 440 17.36 -1.24 -27.26
N VAL A 441 16.74 -0.96 -28.39
CA VAL A 441 16.44 -1.95 -29.45
C VAL A 441 16.83 -1.36 -30.77
N GLU A 442 17.84 -1.96 -31.40
CA GLU A 442 18.39 -1.58 -32.70
C GLU A 442 17.82 -2.46 -33.80
N GLY A 443 17.55 -1.87 -34.97
CA GLY A 443 17.13 -2.54 -36.17
C GLY A 443 18.27 -3.31 -36.88
N SER A 444 18.02 -3.75 -38.10
CA SER A 444 18.94 -4.66 -38.81
C SER A 444 19.88 -3.95 -39.78
N GLN A 445 19.93 -2.62 -39.82
CA GLN A 445 20.70 -1.90 -40.85
C GLN A 445 21.63 -0.84 -40.27
N LEU A 446 21.30 0.43 -40.32
CA LEU A 446 22.18 1.52 -39.91
C LEU A 446 22.21 1.65 -38.39
N GLN A 447 23.38 2.03 -37.82
CA GLN A 447 23.58 2.10 -36.38
C GLN A 447 22.92 3.32 -35.75
N THR A 448 22.40 3.11 -34.54
CA THR A 448 22.03 4.19 -33.60
C THR A 448 22.56 3.86 -32.23
N SER A 449 23.37 4.73 -31.67
CA SER A 449 23.90 4.64 -30.32
C SER A 449 23.09 5.51 -29.36
N PHE A 450 22.73 4.96 -28.21
CA PHE A 450 22.12 5.69 -27.09
C PHE A 450 23.12 5.70 -25.93
N ILE A 451 23.71 6.87 -25.68
CA ILE A 451 24.74 7.03 -24.66
C ILE A 451 24.12 7.75 -23.45
N VAL A 452 24.07 7.06 -22.32
CA VAL A 452 23.49 7.57 -21.07
C VAL A 452 24.63 7.85 -20.09
N ASP A 453 24.56 9.01 -19.44
CA ASP A 453 25.50 9.38 -18.38
C ASP A 453 24.84 10.28 -17.31
N ASP A 454 25.54 10.51 -16.21
CA ASP A 454 25.14 11.39 -15.10
C ASP A 454 23.67 11.19 -14.73
N THR A 455 23.31 9.93 -14.44
CA THR A 455 21.98 9.60 -13.92
C THR A 455 21.81 10.16 -12.51
N ALA A 456 20.60 10.53 -12.13
CA ALA A 456 20.32 10.97 -10.78
C ALA A 456 18.88 10.65 -10.39
N LEU A 457 18.66 10.20 -9.18
CA LEU A 457 17.36 10.19 -8.54
C LEU A 457 17.46 11.00 -7.25
N ASN A 458 17.13 12.27 -7.36
CA ASN A 458 17.19 13.19 -6.23
C ASN A 458 15.83 13.30 -5.55
N VAL A 459 15.85 13.27 -4.23
CA VAL A 459 14.68 13.49 -3.36
C VAL A 459 14.93 14.68 -2.43
N SER A 460 13.90 15.44 -2.14
CA SER A 460 13.97 16.59 -1.24
C SER A 460 12.66 16.88 -0.53
#